data_1f26c0719c0d379d444be78a4d8c2af4
#
_entry.id   1f26c0719c0d379d444be78a4d8c2af4
#
_cell.length_a   1.000
_cell.length_b   1.000
_cell.length_c   1.000
_cell.angle_alpha   90.00
_cell.angle_beta   90.00
_cell.angle_gamma   90.00
#
_symmetry.space_group_name_H-M   'P 1'
#
loop_
_entity.id
_entity.type
_entity.pdbx_description
1 polymer ?
#
loop_
_entity_poly.entity_id
_entity_poly.type
_entity_poly.pdbx_seq_one_letter_code
_entity_poly.pdbx_strand_id
1 'polypeptide(L)'
;MAEKPVKLGRRLIELAQKLSYFLTPDRQPYAQLPNNRNVPLHSEDFYTWLSTEAENKALSVSPAMLPSAIRKIDAEIHGTDNRIKQVHLRTAPTEPQQYSIDLQSWDCAAIEVTRKGWKFSQPNENLFLWPDSSKPYPTPEPAKETLIKETLIRTLEKSFKLAPESAKLLSTWLTAAMLPDRPCPVLVITAPASPVSTLESRIRYHR
;
A
#
# COMPACT_ATOMS: atom_id res chain seq x y z
N MET A 1 24.50 -32.50 16.00
CA MET A 1 25.10 -31.44 16.84
C MET A 1 24.27 -30.17 16.72
N ALA A 2 23.62 -29.71 17.77
CA ALA A 2 22.85 -28.48 17.74
C ALA A 2 23.78 -27.25 17.60
N GLU A 3 23.52 -26.38 16.66
CA GLU A 3 24.31 -25.17 16.40
C GLU A 3 24.18 -24.20 17.57
N LYS A 4 25.27 -23.55 17.98
CA LYS A 4 25.25 -22.61 19.12
C LYS A 4 24.32 -21.40 18.83
N PRO A 5 23.50 -20.95 19.80
CA PRO A 5 22.51 -19.85 19.60
C PRO A 5 23.08 -18.57 18.99
N VAL A 6 24.33 -18.23 19.35
CA VAL A 6 25.02 -17.03 18.83
C VAL A 6 25.28 -17.12 17.32
N LYS A 7 25.60 -18.31 16.79
CA LYS A 7 25.79 -18.51 15.34
C LYS A 7 24.46 -18.42 14.59
N LEU A 8 23.38 -18.94 15.18
CA LEU A 8 22.04 -18.90 14.61
C LEU A 8 21.51 -17.45 14.48
N GLY A 9 21.67 -16.65 15.54
CA GLY A 9 21.27 -15.24 15.50
C GLY A 9 22.01 -14.44 14.43
N ARG A 10 23.30 -14.73 14.20
CA ARG A 10 24.07 -14.11 13.13
C ARG A 10 23.57 -14.51 11.75
N ARG A 11 23.25 -15.78 11.52
CA ARG A 11 22.67 -16.26 10.27
C ARG A 11 21.31 -15.66 9.94
N LEU A 12 20.46 -15.43 10.96
CA LEU A 12 19.19 -14.71 10.78
C LEU A 12 19.40 -13.29 10.28
N ILE A 13 20.36 -12.57 10.85
CA ILE A 13 20.71 -11.22 10.42
C ILE A 13 21.27 -11.27 8.99
N GLU A 14 22.14 -12.19 8.66
CA GLU A 14 22.69 -12.37 7.31
C GLU A 14 21.60 -12.70 6.28
N LEU A 15 20.55 -13.44 6.65
CA LEU A 15 19.38 -13.65 5.78
C LEU A 15 18.62 -12.36 5.53
N ALA A 16 18.32 -11.65 6.59
CA ALA A 16 17.60 -10.39 6.49
C ALA A 16 18.40 -9.30 5.76
N GLN A 17 19.71 -9.22 5.95
CA GLN A 17 20.60 -8.25 5.28
C GLN A 17 20.62 -8.36 3.74
N LYS A 18 20.03 -9.41 3.16
CA LYS A 18 19.85 -9.52 1.71
C LYS A 18 18.73 -8.64 1.18
N LEU A 19 17.87 -8.14 2.05
CA LEU A 19 16.79 -7.24 1.67
C LEU A 19 17.25 -5.79 1.57
N SER A 20 16.50 -5.02 0.83
CA SER A 20 16.62 -3.55 0.84
C SER A 20 15.79 -2.98 1.98
N TYR A 21 16.39 -2.05 2.72
CA TYR A 21 15.73 -1.35 3.83
C TYR A 21 15.72 0.14 3.59
N PHE A 22 14.67 0.80 4.08
CA PHE A 22 14.55 2.24 4.03
C PHE A 22 13.76 2.78 5.24
N LEU A 23 13.90 4.07 5.47
CA LEU A 23 13.09 4.83 6.41
C LEU A 23 12.06 5.67 5.64
N THR A 24 10.86 5.73 6.14
CA THR A 24 9.86 6.70 5.68
C THR A 24 10.24 8.12 6.14
N PRO A 25 9.63 9.20 5.63
CA PRO A 25 9.90 10.56 6.10
C PRO A 25 9.67 10.76 7.61
N ASP A 26 8.75 10.02 8.22
CA ASP A 26 8.50 9.95 9.67
C ASP A 26 9.40 8.93 10.40
N ARG A 27 10.48 8.47 9.71
CA ARG A 27 11.52 7.57 10.23
C ARG A 27 11.04 6.19 10.67
N GLN A 28 9.95 5.69 10.10
CA GLN A 28 9.53 4.30 10.31
C GLN A 28 10.36 3.36 9.43
N PRO A 29 10.91 2.26 9.97
CA PRO A 29 11.73 1.32 9.22
C PRO A 29 10.87 0.34 8.42
N TYR A 30 11.22 0.18 7.15
CA TYR A 30 10.58 -0.76 6.22
C TYR A 30 11.60 -1.67 5.55
N ALA A 31 11.15 -2.86 5.19
CA ALA A 31 11.88 -3.82 4.38
C ALA A 31 11.15 -4.03 3.05
N GLN A 32 11.90 -4.11 1.97
CA GLN A 32 11.38 -4.55 0.68
C GLN A 32 11.62 -6.05 0.54
N LEU A 33 10.53 -6.81 0.49
CA LEU A 33 10.56 -8.26 0.29
C LEU A 33 10.94 -8.64 -1.15
N PRO A 34 11.35 -9.89 -1.41
CA PRO A 34 11.76 -10.34 -2.76
C PRO A 34 10.68 -10.20 -3.83
N ASN A 35 9.42 -10.15 -3.45
CA ASN A 35 8.28 -9.88 -4.34
C ASN A 35 7.99 -8.39 -4.54
N ASN A 36 8.92 -7.49 -4.18
CA ASN A 36 8.79 -6.03 -4.21
C ASN A 36 7.74 -5.43 -3.25
N ARG A 37 7.13 -6.21 -2.38
CA ARG A 37 6.24 -5.69 -1.35
C ARG A 37 7.05 -5.01 -0.25
N ASN A 38 6.63 -3.80 0.13
CA ASN A 38 7.22 -3.06 1.25
C ASN A 38 6.42 -3.33 2.52
N VAL A 39 7.08 -3.82 3.54
CA VAL A 39 6.46 -4.17 4.83
C VAL A 39 7.15 -3.45 5.99
N PRO A 40 6.40 -3.01 7.02
CA PRO A 40 7.02 -2.47 8.22
C PRO A 40 7.96 -3.51 8.85
N LEU A 41 9.13 -3.08 9.32
CA LEU A 41 10.12 -3.99 9.94
C LEU A 41 9.58 -4.73 11.17
N HIS A 42 8.66 -4.09 11.91
CA HIS A 42 8.05 -4.66 13.11
C HIS A 42 6.64 -5.25 12.86
N SER A 43 6.30 -5.55 11.61
CA SER A 43 5.01 -6.16 11.26
C SER A 43 5.03 -7.68 11.37
N GLU A 44 3.85 -8.27 11.53
CA GLU A 44 3.66 -9.72 11.48
C GLU A 44 4.11 -10.31 10.14
N ASP A 45 3.90 -9.58 9.03
CA ASP A 45 4.33 -9.97 7.70
C ASP A 45 5.84 -10.16 7.60
N PHE A 46 6.62 -9.24 8.20
CA PHE A 46 8.07 -9.36 8.22
C PHE A 46 8.53 -10.52 9.12
N TYR A 47 7.91 -10.70 10.28
CA TYR A 47 8.16 -11.83 11.16
C TYR A 47 7.90 -13.16 10.46
N THR A 48 6.77 -13.30 9.80
CA THR A 48 6.38 -14.49 9.06
C THR A 48 7.37 -14.77 7.93
N TRP A 49 7.73 -13.75 7.16
CA TRP A 49 8.72 -13.89 6.09
C TRP A 49 10.08 -14.38 6.63
N LEU A 50 10.59 -13.75 7.68
CA LEU A 50 11.90 -14.09 8.25
C LEU A 50 11.90 -15.50 8.86
N SER A 51 10.81 -15.90 9.48
CA SER A 51 10.62 -17.27 10.02
C SER A 51 10.63 -18.30 8.90
N THR A 52 9.85 -18.06 7.86
CA THR A 52 9.75 -18.94 6.68
C THR A 52 11.11 -19.10 5.99
N GLU A 53 11.84 -17.98 5.79
CA GLU A 53 13.17 -18.02 5.19
C GLU A 53 14.17 -18.78 6.05
N ALA A 54 14.08 -18.67 7.37
CA ALA A 54 14.91 -19.43 8.29
C ALA A 54 14.62 -20.94 8.18
N GLU A 55 13.36 -21.33 8.12
CA GLU A 55 12.93 -22.72 7.92
C GLU A 55 13.43 -23.28 6.59
N ASN A 56 13.28 -22.51 5.48
CA ASN A 56 13.78 -22.87 4.16
C ASN A 56 15.30 -23.12 4.14
N LYS A 57 16.05 -22.50 5.06
CA LYS A 57 17.49 -22.70 5.25
C LYS A 57 17.82 -23.71 6.33
N ALA A 58 16.84 -24.47 6.81
CA ALA A 58 16.97 -25.47 7.88
C ALA A 58 17.60 -24.89 9.16
N LEU A 59 17.30 -23.63 9.48
CA LEU A 59 17.74 -22.99 10.73
C LEU A 59 16.68 -23.25 11.81
N SER A 60 17.07 -23.93 12.87
CA SER A 60 16.21 -24.12 14.06
C SER A 60 16.15 -22.85 14.89
N VAL A 61 15.26 -21.94 14.55
CA VAL A 61 15.13 -20.64 15.19
C VAL A 61 14.07 -20.71 16.30
N SER A 62 14.44 -20.28 17.51
CA SER A 62 13.44 -20.13 18.56
C SER A 62 12.68 -18.78 18.38
N PRO A 63 11.39 -18.71 18.74
CA PRO A 63 10.61 -17.47 18.64
C PRO A 63 11.26 -16.27 19.32
N ALA A 64 12.02 -16.48 20.40
CA ALA A 64 12.74 -15.41 21.11
C ALA A 64 13.91 -14.79 20.32
N MET A 65 14.42 -15.46 19.28
CA MET A 65 15.57 -14.99 18.50
C MET A 65 15.16 -13.96 17.43
N LEU A 66 13.96 -14.06 16.87
CA LEU A 66 13.45 -13.16 15.85
C LEU A 66 13.41 -11.70 16.32
N PRO A 67 12.80 -11.35 17.47
CA PRO A 67 12.79 -9.97 17.95
C PRO A 67 14.19 -9.40 18.20
N SER A 68 15.14 -10.24 18.62
CA SER A 68 16.52 -9.81 18.84
C SER A 68 17.25 -9.51 17.53
N ALA A 69 17.02 -10.31 16.48
CA ALA A 69 17.57 -10.06 15.16
C ALA A 69 16.97 -8.79 14.55
N ILE A 70 15.65 -8.61 14.64
CA ILE A 70 14.94 -7.43 14.11
C ILE A 70 15.43 -6.15 14.78
N ARG A 71 15.60 -6.13 16.10
CA ARG A 71 16.16 -4.95 16.81
C ARG A 71 17.56 -4.58 16.34
N LYS A 72 18.40 -5.54 15.97
CA LYS A 72 19.74 -5.25 15.43
C LYS A 72 19.66 -4.63 14.05
N ILE A 73 18.80 -5.19 13.19
CA ILE A 73 18.55 -4.65 11.85
C ILE A 73 18.02 -3.22 11.94
N ASP A 74 17.07 -2.98 12.84
CA ASP A 74 16.50 -1.66 13.11
C ASP A 74 17.58 -0.64 13.50
N ALA A 75 18.45 -1.01 14.45
CA ALA A 75 19.57 -0.16 14.85
C ALA A 75 20.53 0.15 13.68
N GLU A 76 20.81 -0.82 12.80
CA GLU A 76 21.64 -0.62 11.60
C GLU A 76 20.97 0.33 10.59
N ILE A 77 19.65 0.22 10.41
CA ILE A 77 18.89 1.10 9.51
C ILE A 77 18.95 2.54 9.99
N HIS A 78 18.70 2.78 11.29
CA HIS A 78 18.71 4.11 11.88
C HIS A 78 20.11 4.74 11.98
N GLY A 79 21.14 3.92 12.00
CA GLY A 79 22.55 4.37 12.00
C GLY A 79 23.06 4.89 10.65
N THR A 80 22.22 4.86 9.59
CA THR A 80 22.61 5.23 8.23
C THR A 80 21.72 6.35 7.69
N ASP A 81 22.22 7.58 7.60
CA ASP A 81 21.43 8.77 7.23
C ASP A 81 20.83 8.77 5.81
N ASN A 82 21.36 8.00 4.88
CA ASN A 82 20.94 8.01 3.46
C ASN A 82 19.76 7.07 3.13
N ARG A 83 19.01 6.61 4.11
CA ARG A 83 17.92 5.63 3.88
C ARG A 83 16.51 6.22 3.88
N ILE A 84 16.35 7.53 4.06
CA ILE A 84 15.02 8.16 4.01
C ILE A 84 14.55 8.21 2.57
N LYS A 85 13.39 7.61 2.30
CA LYS A 85 12.78 7.58 0.98
C LYS A 85 11.36 8.10 1.03
N GLN A 86 10.97 8.80 -0.04
CA GLN A 86 9.56 9.17 -0.24
C GLN A 86 8.74 7.91 -0.47
N VAL A 87 7.59 7.85 0.18
CA VAL A 87 6.68 6.72 0.13
C VAL A 87 5.28 7.18 -0.25
N HIS A 88 4.51 6.28 -0.84
CA HIS A 88 3.17 6.55 -1.32
C HIS A 88 2.21 5.46 -0.84
N LEU A 89 0.94 5.77 -0.68
CA LEU A 89 -0.07 4.78 -0.26
C LEU A 89 -0.67 4.05 -1.47
N ARG A 90 -1.15 4.80 -2.44
CA ARG A 90 -1.86 4.25 -3.60
C ARG A 90 -1.43 4.85 -4.92
N THR A 91 -1.10 6.13 -4.91
CA THR A 91 -0.76 6.87 -6.11
C THR A 91 0.56 7.59 -5.90
N ALA A 92 1.41 7.55 -6.91
CA ALA A 92 2.71 8.21 -6.91
C ALA A 92 2.92 9.00 -8.20
N PRO A 93 3.51 10.20 -8.17
CA PRO A 93 3.92 10.88 -9.38
C PRO A 93 5.08 10.12 -10.03
N THR A 94 5.08 10.03 -11.35
CA THR A 94 6.19 9.45 -12.12
C THR A 94 6.91 10.51 -12.93
N GLU A 95 6.18 11.25 -13.72
CA GLU A 95 6.65 12.37 -14.54
C GLU A 95 5.60 13.50 -14.51
N PRO A 96 5.90 14.70 -15.01
CA PRO A 96 4.89 15.74 -15.11
C PRO A 96 3.63 15.25 -15.81
N GLN A 97 2.50 15.29 -15.08
CA GLN A 97 1.18 14.86 -15.54
C GLN A 97 1.04 13.33 -15.81
N GLN A 98 1.93 12.55 -15.24
CA GLN A 98 1.86 11.09 -15.19
C GLN A 98 1.91 10.64 -13.75
N TYR A 99 1.23 9.54 -13.47
CA TYR A 99 1.25 8.94 -12.13
C TYR A 99 1.05 7.43 -12.19
N SER A 100 1.56 6.77 -11.17
CA SER A 100 1.39 5.34 -10.98
C SER A 100 0.32 5.09 -9.93
N ILE A 101 -0.51 4.08 -10.15
CA ILE A 101 -1.49 3.58 -9.19
C ILE A 101 -1.09 2.16 -8.82
N ASP A 102 -0.84 1.94 -7.53
CA ASP A 102 -0.60 0.60 -7.00
C ASP A 102 -1.92 -0.16 -6.86
N LEU A 103 -2.02 -1.31 -7.51
CA LEU A 103 -3.19 -2.19 -7.42
C LEU A 103 -3.21 -2.99 -6.12
N GLN A 104 -2.12 -3.01 -5.38
CA GLN A 104 -1.93 -3.84 -4.18
C GLN A 104 -2.26 -5.31 -4.43
N SER A 105 -1.95 -5.78 -5.62
CA SER A 105 -2.07 -7.18 -6.01
C SER A 105 -0.85 -7.99 -5.56
N TRP A 106 -1.00 -9.30 -5.44
CA TRP A 106 0.07 -10.18 -4.98
C TRP A 106 1.32 -10.16 -5.85
N ASP A 107 1.15 -9.85 -7.13
CA ASP A 107 2.22 -9.68 -8.11
C ASP A 107 2.81 -8.25 -8.13
N CYS A 108 2.39 -7.40 -7.17
CA CYS A 108 2.79 -6.00 -7.06
C CYS A 108 2.57 -5.22 -8.37
N ALA A 109 1.52 -5.54 -9.12
CA ALA A 109 1.18 -4.83 -10.34
C ALA A 109 0.75 -3.39 -10.04
N ALA A 110 1.18 -2.48 -10.89
CA ALA A 110 0.76 -1.10 -10.89
C ALA A 110 0.22 -0.69 -12.26
N ILE A 111 -0.48 0.42 -12.31
CA ILE A 111 -0.89 1.06 -13.55
C ILE A 111 -0.17 2.39 -13.68
N GLU A 112 0.45 2.60 -14.80
CA GLU A 112 0.96 3.92 -15.17
C GLU A 112 -0.10 4.66 -15.99
N VAL A 113 -0.53 5.81 -15.49
CA VAL A 113 -1.53 6.67 -16.12
C VAL A 113 -0.85 7.86 -16.76
N THR A 114 -1.11 8.06 -18.04
CA THR A 114 -0.57 9.14 -18.85
C THR A 114 -1.68 9.90 -19.57
N ARG A 115 -1.37 10.99 -20.24
CA ARG A 115 -2.33 11.69 -21.11
C ARG A 115 -2.88 10.85 -22.26
N LYS A 116 -2.14 9.81 -22.69
CA LYS A 116 -2.53 8.93 -23.81
C LYS A 116 -3.35 7.72 -23.36
N GLY A 117 -3.52 7.54 -22.06
CA GLY A 117 -4.21 6.40 -21.48
C GLY A 117 -3.40 5.76 -20.36
N TRP A 118 -3.64 4.49 -20.12
CA TRP A 118 -2.99 3.74 -19.06
C TRP A 118 -2.38 2.42 -19.59
N LYS A 119 -1.39 1.93 -18.89
CA LYS A 119 -0.75 0.62 -19.16
C LYS A 119 -0.37 -0.05 -17.84
N PHE A 120 -0.27 -1.35 -17.84
CA PHE A 120 0.35 -2.07 -16.73
C PHE A 120 1.84 -1.75 -16.65
N SER A 121 2.32 -1.59 -15.44
CA SER A 121 3.74 -1.43 -15.15
C SER A 121 4.11 -2.21 -13.89
N GLN A 122 5.40 -2.55 -13.77
CA GLN A 122 5.94 -2.95 -12.48
C GLN A 122 6.26 -1.67 -11.69
N PRO A 123 6.04 -1.63 -10.36
CA PRO A 123 6.41 -0.48 -9.52
C PRO A 123 7.94 -0.43 -9.39
N ASN A 124 8.63 0.20 -10.36
CA ASN A 124 10.09 0.13 -10.42
C ASN A 124 10.80 1.08 -9.46
N GLU A 125 10.24 2.26 -9.18
CA GLU A 125 10.91 3.29 -8.40
C GLU A 125 10.06 3.83 -7.26
N ASN A 126 8.75 3.72 -7.35
CA ASN A 126 7.83 4.20 -6.34
C ASN A 126 7.67 3.19 -5.21
N LEU A 127 7.92 3.62 -4.00
CA LEU A 127 7.73 2.80 -2.81
C LEU A 127 6.30 2.94 -2.31
N PHE A 128 5.47 1.96 -2.60
CA PHE A 128 4.11 1.92 -2.09
C PHE A 128 4.04 1.18 -0.76
N LEU A 129 3.33 1.77 0.20
CA LEU A 129 3.04 1.15 1.48
C LEU A 129 1.62 0.59 1.46
N TRP A 130 1.45 -0.58 2.04
CA TRP A 130 0.15 -1.23 2.14
C TRP A 130 -0.36 -1.17 3.58
N PRO A 131 -1.32 -0.30 3.89
CA PRO A 131 -2.00 -0.33 5.19
C PRO A 131 -2.73 -1.66 5.40
N ASP A 132 -2.77 -2.15 6.62
CA ASP A 132 -3.43 -3.43 6.97
C ASP A 132 -4.90 -3.50 6.56
N SER A 133 -5.59 -2.36 6.53
CA SER A 133 -6.98 -2.25 6.11
C SER A 133 -7.18 -2.14 4.60
N SER A 134 -6.10 -2.05 3.82
CA SER A 134 -6.20 -1.87 2.38
C SER A 134 -6.57 -3.16 1.67
N LYS A 135 -7.40 -3.03 0.63
CA LYS A 135 -7.79 -4.15 -0.22
C LYS A 135 -7.23 -3.93 -1.63
N PRO A 136 -6.84 -5.01 -2.32
CA PRO A 136 -6.40 -4.90 -3.69
C PRO A 136 -7.50 -4.31 -4.57
N TYR A 137 -7.09 -3.50 -5.54
CA TYR A 137 -7.98 -3.05 -6.60
C TYR A 137 -8.20 -4.17 -7.61
N PRO A 138 -9.40 -4.26 -8.19
CA PRO A 138 -9.62 -5.16 -9.31
C PRO A 138 -8.74 -4.75 -10.48
N THR A 139 -8.34 -5.73 -11.27
CA THR A 139 -7.61 -5.49 -12.52
C THR A 139 -8.45 -4.60 -13.44
N PRO A 140 -7.92 -3.45 -13.89
CA PRO A 140 -8.69 -2.57 -14.74
C PRO A 140 -8.86 -3.18 -16.13
N GLU A 141 -10.04 -2.94 -16.71
CA GLU A 141 -10.37 -3.33 -18.07
C GLU A 141 -10.48 -2.09 -18.98
N PRO A 142 -10.07 -2.19 -20.25
CA PRO A 142 -10.28 -1.11 -21.21
C PRO A 142 -11.77 -0.82 -21.36
N ALA A 143 -12.17 0.42 -21.14
CA ALA A 143 -13.56 0.83 -21.29
C ALA A 143 -13.72 1.82 -22.45
N LYS A 144 -14.90 1.83 -23.12
CA LYS A 144 -15.23 2.82 -24.13
C LYS A 144 -15.38 4.19 -23.46
N GLU A 145 -14.72 5.19 -24.00
CA GLU A 145 -14.55 6.53 -23.41
C GLU A 145 -15.88 7.23 -23.01
N THR A 146 -16.93 7.04 -23.78
CA THR A 146 -18.27 7.58 -23.52
C THR A 146 -19.01 6.90 -22.37
N LEU A 147 -18.65 5.65 -22.05
CA LEU A 147 -19.37 4.85 -21.05
C LEU A 147 -18.98 5.21 -19.61
N ILE A 148 -17.75 5.70 -19.40
CA ILE A 148 -17.19 5.85 -18.06
C ILE A 148 -17.88 6.97 -17.28
N LYS A 149 -18.00 8.16 -17.86
CA LYS A 149 -18.64 9.31 -17.19
C LYS A 149 -20.09 9.02 -16.84
N GLU A 150 -20.83 8.51 -17.84
CA GLU A 150 -22.25 8.19 -17.64
C GLU A 150 -22.44 7.04 -16.65
N THR A 151 -21.64 5.99 -16.74
CA THR A 151 -21.76 4.84 -15.84
C THR A 151 -21.38 5.20 -14.40
N LEU A 152 -20.30 5.94 -14.18
CA LEU A 152 -19.90 6.38 -12.85
C LEU A 152 -20.97 7.29 -12.23
N ILE A 153 -21.39 8.33 -12.95
CA ILE A 153 -22.41 9.27 -12.45
C ILE A 153 -23.72 8.54 -12.15
N ARG A 154 -24.21 7.72 -13.07
CA ARG A 154 -25.44 6.93 -12.86
C ARG A 154 -25.31 5.95 -11.69
N THR A 155 -24.16 5.35 -11.49
CA THR A 155 -23.91 4.46 -10.36
C THR A 155 -23.98 5.26 -9.05
N LEU A 156 -23.37 6.44 -9.00
CA LEU A 156 -23.42 7.31 -7.82
C LEU A 156 -24.86 7.78 -7.52
N GLU A 157 -25.60 8.22 -8.57
CA GLU A 157 -27.01 8.60 -8.44
C GLU A 157 -27.87 7.46 -7.86
N LYS A 158 -27.74 6.25 -8.40
CA LYS A 158 -28.52 5.11 -7.97
C LYS A 158 -28.11 4.57 -6.60
N SER A 159 -26.81 4.41 -6.37
CA SER A 159 -26.28 3.80 -5.13
C SER A 159 -26.47 4.71 -3.92
N PHE A 160 -26.34 6.00 -4.09
CA PHE A 160 -26.43 6.98 -3.00
C PHE A 160 -27.68 7.84 -3.05
N LYS A 161 -28.56 7.63 -4.04
CA LYS A 161 -29.77 8.44 -4.27
C LYS A 161 -29.48 9.94 -4.37
N LEU A 162 -28.38 10.28 -5.04
CA LEU A 162 -27.95 11.65 -5.22
C LEU A 162 -28.67 12.34 -6.37
N ALA A 163 -28.87 13.64 -6.24
CA ALA A 163 -29.24 14.48 -7.39
C ALA A 163 -28.11 14.49 -8.44
N PRO A 164 -28.40 14.63 -9.73
CA PRO A 164 -27.41 14.59 -10.80
C PRO A 164 -26.21 15.53 -10.59
N GLU A 165 -26.44 16.74 -10.10
CA GLU A 165 -25.36 17.70 -9.82
C GLU A 165 -24.46 17.25 -8.67
N SER A 166 -25.05 16.66 -7.62
CA SER A 166 -24.29 16.09 -6.51
C SER A 166 -23.46 14.87 -6.94
N ALA A 167 -24.00 14.03 -7.81
CA ALA A 167 -23.27 12.89 -8.37
C ALA A 167 -22.07 13.34 -9.24
N LYS A 168 -22.23 14.41 -10.03
CA LYS A 168 -21.12 15.02 -10.79
C LYS A 168 -20.05 15.58 -9.87
N LEU A 169 -20.42 16.31 -8.83
CA LEU A 169 -19.48 16.85 -7.85
C LEU A 169 -18.71 15.72 -7.15
N LEU A 170 -19.42 14.67 -6.72
CA LEU A 170 -18.79 13.51 -6.08
C LEU A 170 -17.85 12.78 -7.05
N SER A 171 -18.21 12.60 -8.31
CA SER A 171 -17.34 11.99 -9.32
C SER A 171 -16.07 12.80 -9.56
N THR A 172 -16.19 14.13 -9.59
CA THR A 172 -15.04 15.05 -9.74
C THR A 172 -14.12 14.95 -8.50
N TRP A 173 -14.72 14.93 -7.30
CA TRP A 173 -13.96 14.78 -6.07
C TRP A 173 -13.19 13.43 -6.02
N LEU A 174 -13.85 12.32 -6.37
CA LEU A 174 -13.22 11.00 -6.45
C LEU A 174 -12.04 10.99 -7.41
N THR A 175 -12.19 11.64 -8.57
CA THR A 175 -11.09 11.77 -9.54
C THR A 175 -9.95 12.60 -8.98
N ALA A 176 -10.25 13.73 -8.33
CA ALA A 176 -9.23 14.59 -7.71
C ALA A 176 -8.49 13.87 -6.56
N ALA A 177 -9.20 13.06 -5.78
CA ALA A 177 -8.63 12.28 -4.69
C ALA A 177 -7.63 11.20 -5.16
N MET A 178 -7.70 10.80 -6.42
CA MET A 178 -6.76 9.86 -7.03
C MET A 178 -5.46 10.52 -7.52
N LEU A 179 -5.39 11.85 -7.58
CA LEU A 179 -4.20 12.56 -8.05
C LEU A 179 -3.14 12.59 -6.93
N PRO A 180 -1.89 12.20 -7.22
CA PRO A 180 -0.81 12.29 -6.24
C PRO A 180 -0.43 13.74 -5.95
N ASP A 181 0.15 13.96 -4.77
CA ASP A 181 0.77 15.22 -4.34
C ASP A 181 -0.14 16.48 -4.42
N ARG A 182 -1.44 16.29 -4.39
CA ARG A 182 -2.41 17.39 -4.32
C ARG A 182 -3.22 17.28 -3.03
N PRO A 183 -3.46 18.40 -2.36
CA PRO A 183 -4.37 18.41 -1.23
C PRO A 183 -5.77 18.00 -1.73
N CYS A 184 -6.29 16.91 -1.15
CA CYS A 184 -7.65 16.49 -1.45
C CYS A 184 -8.62 17.33 -0.59
N PRO A 185 -9.58 18.03 -1.20
CA PRO A 185 -10.59 18.76 -0.44
C PRO A 185 -11.38 17.80 0.47
N VAL A 186 -11.75 18.27 1.64
CA VAL A 186 -12.59 17.49 2.56
C VAL A 186 -13.98 17.31 1.93
N LEU A 187 -14.41 16.05 1.79
CA LEU A 187 -15.75 15.73 1.34
C LEU A 187 -16.71 15.76 2.54
N VAL A 188 -17.69 16.64 2.51
CA VAL A 188 -18.75 16.69 3.51
C VAL A 188 -20.04 16.19 2.87
N ILE A 189 -20.56 15.08 3.35
CA ILE A 189 -21.85 14.51 2.92
C ILE A 189 -22.87 14.84 4.01
N THR A 190 -23.88 15.63 3.65
CA THR A 190 -25.01 15.92 4.55
C THR A 190 -26.23 15.12 4.08
N ALA A 191 -26.89 14.46 5.02
CA ALA A 191 -28.17 13.82 4.79
C ALA A 191 -29.20 14.35 5.77
N PRO A 192 -30.48 14.50 5.38
CA PRO A 192 -31.55 14.80 6.33
C PRO A 192 -31.58 13.70 7.41
N ALA A 193 -31.76 14.09 8.64
CA ALA A 193 -31.90 13.15 9.75
C ALA A 193 -33.13 12.27 9.51
N SER A 194 -32.90 11.06 9.04
CA SER A 194 -33.95 10.04 8.91
C SER A 194 -33.71 8.98 9.98
N PRO A 195 -34.72 8.53 10.70
CA PRO A 195 -34.57 7.41 11.62
C PRO A 195 -34.20 6.15 10.83
N VAL A 196 -32.98 5.68 11.02
CA VAL A 196 -32.36 4.54 10.32
C VAL A 196 -31.94 4.85 8.89
N SER A 197 -30.84 5.56 8.74
CA SER A 197 -30.28 5.74 7.40
C SER A 197 -29.49 4.50 6.98
N THR A 198 -29.91 3.93 5.87
CA THR A 198 -29.16 2.90 5.12
C THR A 198 -27.75 3.35 4.74
N LEU A 199 -27.42 4.64 4.91
CA LEU A 199 -26.08 5.20 4.71
C LEU A 199 -25.12 4.82 5.83
N GLU A 200 -25.54 4.88 7.10
CA GLU A 200 -24.67 4.49 8.22
C GLU A 200 -24.25 3.03 8.17
N SER A 201 -25.13 2.14 7.70
CA SER A 201 -24.80 0.72 7.54
C SER A 201 -23.81 0.48 6.40
N ARG A 202 -23.78 1.32 5.37
CA ARG A 202 -22.85 1.18 4.22
C ARG A 202 -21.50 1.86 4.44
N ILE A 203 -21.43 2.91 5.23
CA ILE A 203 -20.18 3.60 5.57
C ILE A 203 -19.39 2.84 6.66
N ARG A 204 -20.05 2.09 7.56
CA ARG A 204 -19.40 1.28 8.58
C ARG A 204 -18.56 0.11 8.06
N TYR A 205 -18.73 -0.29 6.80
CA TYR A 205 -17.95 -1.39 6.21
C TYR A 205 -16.58 -0.97 5.64
N HIS A 206 -16.18 0.29 5.81
CA HIS A 206 -14.92 0.83 5.27
C HIS A 206 -14.01 1.48 6.32
N ARG A 207 -14.13 1.02 7.59
CA ARG A 207 -13.12 1.31 8.61
C ARG A 207 -12.15 0.17 8.77
#